data_e980e1eb09746ef80727ec539b20c2be
#
_entry.id   e980e1eb09746ef80727ec539b20c2be
#
_cell.length_a   1.000
_cell.length_b   1.000
_cell.length_c   1.000
_cell.angle_alpha   90.00
_cell.angle_beta   90.00
_cell.angle_gamma   90.00
#
_symmetry.space_group_name_H-M   'P 1'
#
loop_
_entity.id
_entity.type
_entity.pdbx_description
1 polymer ?
#
loop_
_entity_poly.entity_id
_entity_poly.type
_entity_poly.pdbx_seq_one_letter_code
_entity_poly.pdbx_strand_id
1 'polypeptide(L)'
;MRIGFIGAGKVGFTFGKYITTKMVVSKPEHIQLEVSGYYSAHSESAADAAEFTETVMYNSLEELCSNSEVIFLTVPDGQIGEVWRRLKDLDIRGKIICHASGAMTSDIFSGITEAGAFGYSIHPMYAISSKYESYKEVDNSFFTVEGDDRYADRICSVIETLGNRCVKISGKDKVKYHSAAVFASNLVTGLLATSQELLRQCGFSEEEAQMAIMPLFLGNAENAAAKGPADSLTGSVERCDIETVKKHMAVLSGDELQAYTAVSRCLVPVAQKKHPDRDYEDLIQILDGIGELKL
;
A
#
# COMPACT_ATOMS: atom_id res chain seq x y z
N MET A 1 9.26 9.57 22.80
CA MET A 1 9.07 10.22 21.48
C MET A 1 7.58 10.49 21.30
N ARG A 2 7.20 11.76 21.23
CA ARG A 2 5.80 12.19 21.12
C ARG A 2 5.44 12.45 19.66
N ILE A 3 4.38 11.81 19.18
CA ILE A 3 3.93 11.84 17.78
C ILE A 3 2.63 12.59 17.69
N GLY A 4 2.61 13.70 16.94
CA GLY A 4 1.41 14.45 16.60
C GLY A 4 0.96 14.17 15.17
N PHE A 5 -0.33 14.00 14.96
CA PHE A 5 -0.90 13.71 13.65
C PHE A 5 -1.58 14.95 13.06
N ILE A 6 -1.21 15.29 11.84
CA ILE A 6 -1.92 16.29 11.03
C ILE A 6 -2.77 15.57 10.00
N GLY A 7 -4.08 15.65 10.18
CA GLY A 7 -5.08 14.90 9.43
C GLY A 7 -5.63 13.72 10.24
N ALA A 8 -6.94 13.66 10.33
CA ALA A 8 -7.70 12.66 11.06
C ALA A 8 -8.53 11.80 10.08
N GLY A 9 -7.86 11.33 9.02
CA GLY A 9 -8.40 10.34 8.09
C GLY A 9 -8.13 8.90 8.55
N LYS A 10 -8.44 7.91 7.68
CA LYS A 10 -8.23 6.49 7.99
C LYS A 10 -6.81 6.17 8.46
N VAL A 11 -5.78 6.76 7.84
CA VAL A 11 -4.38 6.53 8.18
C VAL A 11 -4.04 7.06 9.57
N GLY A 12 -4.43 8.31 9.89
CA GLY A 12 -4.20 8.92 11.21
C GLY A 12 -4.88 8.15 12.34
N PHE A 13 -6.13 7.74 12.14
CA PHE A 13 -6.86 6.87 13.08
C PHE A 13 -6.14 5.54 13.31
N THR A 14 -5.80 4.87 12.22
CA THR A 14 -5.15 3.56 12.27
C THR A 14 -3.82 3.61 13.01
N PHE A 15 -2.94 4.52 12.65
CA PHE A 15 -1.61 4.60 13.28
C PHE A 15 -1.69 5.08 14.73
N GLY A 16 -2.52 6.07 15.00
CA GLY A 16 -2.68 6.53 16.38
C GLY A 16 -3.19 5.43 17.30
N LYS A 17 -4.27 4.73 16.93
CA LYS A 17 -4.82 3.63 17.74
C LYS A 17 -3.86 2.43 17.80
N TYR A 18 -3.18 2.12 16.71
CA TYR A 18 -2.17 1.07 16.69
C TYR A 18 -1.04 1.36 17.70
N ILE A 19 -0.46 2.54 17.65
CA ILE A 19 0.62 2.94 18.57
C ILE A 19 0.13 2.93 20.02
N THR A 20 -1.00 3.55 20.34
CA THR A 20 -1.50 3.59 21.72
C THR A 20 -1.79 2.19 22.25
N THR A 21 -2.40 1.32 21.43
CA THR A 21 -2.68 -0.07 21.81
C THR A 21 -1.40 -0.86 22.07
N LYS A 22 -0.39 -0.74 21.20
CA LYS A 22 0.90 -1.44 21.35
C LYS A 22 1.66 -0.99 22.58
N MET A 23 1.66 0.30 22.88
CA MET A 23 2.34 0.83 24.06
C MET A 23 1.71 0.36 25.37
N VAL A 24 0.41 0.11 25.40
CA VAL A 24 -0.28 -0.46 26.56
C VAL A 24 -0.04 -1.95 26.70
N VAL A 25 -0.10 -2.70 25.61
CA VAL A 25 -0.05 -4.18 25.60
C VAL A 25 1.38 -4.70 25.68
N SER A 26 2.28 -4.17 24.86
CA SER A 26 3.64 -4.72 24.72
C SER A 26 4.66 -4.09 25.66
N LYS A 27 4.41 -2.88 26.19
CA LYS A 27 5.29 -2.10 27.10
C LYS A 27 6.79 -2.29 26.77
N PRO A 28 7.23 -1.95 25.57
CA PRO A 28 8.60 -2.18 25.14
C PRO A 28 9.57 -1.43 26.09
N GLU A 29 10.49 -2.16 26.72
CA GLU A 29 11.34 -1.66 27.82
C GLU A 29 12.25 -0.47 27.43
N HIS A 30 12.51 -0.27 26.13
CA HIS A 30 13.50 0.70 25.66
C HIS A 30 12.93 1.84 24.80
N ILE A 31 11.63 1.86 24.50
CA ILE A 31 11.01 2.88 23.64
C ILE A 31 9.75 3.41 24.33
N GLN A 32 9.77 4.72 24.61
CA GLN A 32 8.57 5.44 25.03
C GLN A 32 8.00 6.16 23.80
N LEU A 33 6.95 5.59 23.21
CA LEU A 33 6.13 6.25 22.19
C LEU A 33 4.85 6.75 22.83
N GLU A 34 4.48 7.96 22.48
CA GLU A 34 3.25 8.59 22.93
C GLU A 34 2.61 9.28 21.73
N VAL A 35 1.33 9.09 21.54
CA VAL A 35 0.54 9.89 20.61
C VAL A 35 0.17 11.16 21.33
N SER A 36 0.76 12.31 20.95
CA SER A 36 0.50 13.59 21.58
C SER A 36 -0.90 14.12 21.26
N GLY A 37 -1.42 13.78 20.09
CA GLY A 37 -2.77 14.15 19.66
C GLY A 37 -2.90 14.48 18.19
N TYR A 38 -4.01 15.14 17.83
CA TYR A 38 -4.43 15.39 16.47
C TYR A 38 -4.73 16.85 16.19
N TYR A 39 -4.38 17.28 14.99
CA TYR A 39 -4.89 18.50 14.36
C TYR A 39 -5.50 18.15 13.00
N SER A 40 -6.65 18.72 12.67
CA SER A 40 -7.26 18.60 11.35
C SER A 40 -7.96 19.90 10.96
N ALA A 41 -8.03 20.19 9.66
CA ALA A 41 -8.84 21.29 9.13
C ALA A 41 -10.33 21.14 9.49
N HIS A 42 -10.79 19.91 9.71
CA HIS A 42 -12.12 19.58 10.23
C HIS A 42 -11.96 19.20 11.71
N SER A 43 -12.30 20.12 12.60
CA SER A 43 -12.16 19.95 14.06
C SER A 43 -12.88 18.72 14.60
N GLU A 44 -14.08 18.42 14.08
CA GLU A 44 -14.85 17.22 14.45
C GLU A 44 -14.07 15.92 14.18
N SER A 45 -13.35 15.86 13.05
CA SER A 45 -12.51 14.68 12.74
C SER A 45 -11.33 14.54 13.68
N ALA A 46 -10.73 15.65 14.11
CA ALA A 46 -9.64 15.64 15.09
C ALA A 46 -10.14 15.24 16.49
N ALA A 47 -11.33 15.71 16.87
CA ALA A 47 -11.97 15.35 18.14
C ALA A 47 -12.30 13.85 18.18
N ASP A 48 -12.90 13.32 17.10
CA ASP A 48 -13.21 11.88 16.94
C ASP A 48 -11.94 11.02 17.03
N ALA A 49 -10.86 11.42 16.36
CA ALA A 49 -9.59 10.70 16.43
C ALA A 49 -8.97 10.74 17.83
N ALA A 50 -9.02 11.90 18.49
CA ALA A 50 -8.50 12.08 19.84
C ALA A 50 -9.28 11.24 20.87
N GLU A 51 -10.61 11.21 20.78
CA GLU A 51 -11.47 10.36 21.62
C GLU A 51 -11.16 8.88 21.40
N PHE A 52 -11.13 8.43 20.13
CA PHE A 52 -10.87 7.04 19.77
C PHE A 52 -9.51 6.54 20.25
N THR A 53 -8.50 7.41 20.26
CA THR A 53 -7.13 7.06 20.65
C THR A 53 -6.80 7.44 22.09
N GLU A 54 -7.76 8.04 22.83
CA GLU A 54 -7.59 8.52 24.21
C GLU A 54 -6.46 9.56 24.34
N THR A 55 -6.42 10.51 23.39
CA THR A 55 -5.40 11.56 23.29
C THR A 55 -6.03 12.96 23.22
N VAL A 56 -5.30 13.95 22.72
CA VAL A 56 -5.72 15.35 22.71
C VAL A 56 -6.03 15.84 21.30
N MET A 57 -7.08 16.65 21.15
CA MET A 57 -7.29 17.48 19.97
C MET A 57 -6.57 18.82 20.17
N TYR A 58 -5.78 19.23 19.18
CA TYR A 58 -5.17 20.56 19.13
C TYR A 58 -5.97 21.51 18.24
N ASN A 59 -6.04 22.78 18.67
CA ASN A 59 -6.79 23.81 17.94
C ASN A 59 -5.94 24.50 16.86
N SER A 60 -4.62 24.32 16.89
CA SER A 60 -3.72 24.92 15.91
C SER A 60 -2.52 24.02 15.60
N LEU A 61 -1.84 24.31 14.48
CA LEU A 61 -0.60 23.64 14.10
C LEU A 61 0.52 23.94 15.09
N GLU A 62 0.56 25.17 15.62
CA GLU A 62 1.54 25.63 16.62
C GLU A 62 1.45 24.82 17.91
N GLU A 63 0.23 24.57 18.39
CA GLU A 63 0.00 23.74 19.57
C GLU A 63 0.48 22.30 19.34
N LEU A 64 0.10 21.70 18.21
CA LEU A 64 0.55 20.36 17.87
C LEU A 64 2.09 20.29 17.76
N CYS A 65 2.71 21.25 17.06
CA CYS A 65 4.17 21.31 16.92
C CYS A 65 4.87 21.42 18.27
N SER A 66 4.38 22.28 19.16
CA SER A 66 4.98 22.50 20.49
C SER A 66 4.94 21.24 21.37
N ASN A 67 3.94 20.39 21.18
CA ASN A 67 3.74 19.17 21.97
C ASN A 67 4.28 17.88 21.32
N SER A 68 4.86 17.95 20.13
CA SER A 68 5.30 16.80 19.36
C SER A 68 6.76 16.88 18.97
N GLU A 69 7.45 15.74 18.98
CA GLU A 69 8.82 15.56 18.45
C GLU A 69 8.80 15.03 17.02
N VAL A 70 7.76 14.26 16.70
CA VAL A 70 7.45 13.75 15.36
C VAL A 70 6.12 14.30 14.93
N ILE A 71 6.06 14.85 13.73
CA ILE A 71 4.85 15.38 13.12
C ILE A 71 4.52 14.51 11.91
N PHE A 72 3.42 13.77 12.00
CA PHE A 72 3.01 12.83 10.96
C PHE A 72 1.84 13.39 10.16
N LEU A 73 2.11 13.73 8.89
CA LEU A 73 1.09 14.20 7.95
C LEU A 73 0.33 12.99 7.39
N THR A 74 -0.92 12.86 7.80
CA THR A 74 -1.86 11.82 7.36
C THR A 74 -3.04 12.41 6.60
N VAL A 75 -2.78 13.52 5.92
CA VAL A 75 -3.69 14.16 4.95
C VAL A 75 -3.58 13.48 3.58
N PRO A 76 -4.56 13.69 2.66
CA PRO A 76 -4.43 13.24 1.27
C PRO A 76 -3.15 13.76 0.59
N ASP A 77 -2.54 12.95 -0.27
CA ASP A 77 -1.26 13.25 -0.93
C ASP A 77 -1.21 14.66 -1.53
N GLY A 78 -2.27 15.08 -2.23
CA GLY A 78 -2.36 16.42 -2.81
C GLY A 78 -2.34 17.59 -1.81
N GLN A 79 -2.53 17.32 -0.52
CA GLN A 79 -2.53 18.35 0.53
C GLN A 79 -1.21 18.41 1.31
N ILE A 80 -0.34 17.41 1.18
CA ILE A 80 0.93 17.33 1.94
C ILE A 80 1.78 18.58 1.71
N GLY A 81 1.96 19.00 0.47
CA GLY A 81 2.74 20.19 0.13
C GLY A 81 2.15 21.51 0.66
N GLU A 82 0.83 21.61 0.78
CA GLU A 82 0.18 22.78 1.37
C GLU A 82 0.38 22.82 2.88
N VAL A 83 0.18 21.70 3.55
CA VAL A 83 0.42 21.57 4.99
C VAL A 83 1.89 21.87 5.30
N TRP A 84 2.82 21.35 4.50
CA TRP A 84 4.25 21.65 4.65
C TRP A 84 4.56 23.14 4.57
N ARG A 85 4.01 23.88 3.60
CA ARG A 85 4.20 25.33 3.47
C ARG A 85 3.79 26.12 4.73
N ARG A 86 2.82 25.62 5.49
CA ARG A 86 2.42 26.20 6.76
C ARG A 86 3.32 25.78 7.92
N LEU A 87 3.76 24.52 7.92
CA LEU A 87 4.62 23.97 8.97
C LEU A 87 6.03 24.57 8.99
N LYS A 88 6.62 24.77 7.80
CA LYS A 88 8.03 25.23 7.70
C LYS A 88 8.28 26.60 8.32
N ASP A 89 7.23 27.41 8.52
CA ASP A 89 7.31 28.74 9.11
C ASP A 89 7.15 28.69 10.64
N LEU A 90 6.91 27.50 11.21
CA LEU A 90 6.77 27.29 12.66
C LEU A 90 8.10 26.82 13.28
N ASP A 91 8.16 26.76 14.61
CA ASP A 91 9.34 26.20 15.30
C ASP A 91 9.32 24.66 15.26
N ILE A 92 9.90 24.15 14.17
CA ILE A 92 10.06 22.72 13.91
C ILE A 92 11.50 22.24 14.00
N ARG A 93 12.40 23.05 14.50
CA ARG A 93 13.84 22.71 14.62
C ARG A 93 14.03 21.45 15.47
N GLY A 94 14.82 20.52 14.91
CA GLY A 94 15.12 19.23 15.54
C GLY A 94 14.01 18.18 15.42
N LYS A 95 12.86 18.53 14.84
CA LYS A 95 11.72 17.60 14.71
C LYS A 95 11.82 16.71 13.49
N ILE A 96 11.18 15.56 13.56
CA ILE A 96 10.95 14.64 12.45
C ILE A 96 9.61 14.99 11.83
N ILE A 97 9.60 15.28 10.53
CA ILE A 97 8.40 15.53 9.74
C ILE A 97 8.24 14.38 8.78
N CYS A 98 7.11 13.69 8.81
CA CYS A 98 6.89 12.54 7.95
C CYS A 98 5.50 12.51 7.34
N HIS A 99 5.34 11.78 6.25
CA HIS A 99 4.06 11.48 5.61
C HIS A 99 3.92 9.99 5.32
N ALA A 100 2.69 9.55 5.05
CA ALA A 100 2.35 8.15 4.79
C ALA A 100 2.18 7.81 3.30
N SER A 101 2.50 8.72 2.37
CA SER A 101 2.36 8.44 0.93
C SER A 101 3.28 7.32 0.47
N GLY A 102 2.75 6.39 -0.32
CA GLY A 102 3.52 5.31 -0.94
C GLY A 102 4.34 5.78 -2.15
N ALA A 103 3.86 6.79 -2.87
CA ALA A 103 4.47 7.26 -4.11
C ALA A 103 5.38 8.49 -3.94
N MET A 104 5.04 9.39 -3.00
CA MET A 104 5.80 10.62 -2.77
C MET A 104 7.08 10.36 -1.98
N THR A 105 8.13 11.12 -2.28
CA THR A 105 9.37 11.14 -1.50
C THR A 105 9.33 12.24 -0.44
N SER A 106 10.26 12.18 0.49
CA SER A 106 10.51 13.24 1.48
C SER A 106 10.93 14.58 0.86
N ASP A 107 11.29 14.61 -0.43
CA ASP A 107 11.62 15.85 -1.18
C ASP A 107 10.44 16.84 -1.25
N ILE A 108 9.21 16.37 -0.99
CA ILE A 108 8.03 17.25 -0.86
C ILE A 108 8.24 18.31 0.23
N PHE A 109 9.09 18.02 1.21
CA PHE A 109 9.46 18.93 2.30
C PHE A 109 10.61 19.87 1.91
N SER A 110 10.45 20.58 0.79
CA SER A 110 11.48 21.50 0.27
C SER A 110 11.89 22.53 1.30
N GLY A 111 13.22 22.70 1.52
CA GLY A 111 13.76 23.62 2.52
C GLY A 111 13.74 23.09 3.96
N ILE A 112 13.53 21.79 4.15
CA ILE A 112 13.44 21.19 5.50
C ILE A 112 14.77 21.27 6.27
N THR A 113 15.90 21.17 5.58
CA THR A 113 17.23 21.30 6.19
C THR A 113 17.45 22.70 6.70
N GLU A 114 17.04 23.71 5.94
CA GLU A 114 17.12 25.14 6.33
C GLU A 114 16.21 25.42 7.54
N ALA A 115 15.05 24.77 7.61
CA ALA A 115 14.17 24.81 8.77
C ALA A 115 14.74 24.06 9.99
N GLY A 116 15.83 23.32 9.81
CA GLY A 116 16.49 22.55 10.86
C GLY A 116 15.73 21.30 11.30
N ALA A 117 14.85 20.76 10.47
CA ALA A 117 14.07 19.56 10.69
C ALA A 117 14.51 18.42 9.76
N PHE A 118 13.90 17.22 9.89
CA PHE A 118 14.28 16.01 9.16
C PHE A 118 13.05 15.38 8.50
N GLY A 119 13.11 15.16 7.18
CA GLY A 119 11.98 14.70 6.37
C GLY A 119 12.01 13.22 6.08
N TYR A 120 10.83 12.57 6.17
CA TYR A 120 10.67 11.15 5.88
C TYR A 120 9.35 10.84 5.19
N SER A 121 9.37 9.79 4.39
CA SER A 121 8.18 9.03 4.03
C SER A 121 8.19 7.71 4.80
N ILE A 122 7.13 7.43 5.54
CA ILE A 122 6.93 6.19 6.31
C ILE A 122 5.63 5.56 5.82
N HIS A 123 5.75 4.57 4.95
CA HIS A 123 4.59 3.98 4.28
C HIS A 123 4.35 2.53 4.71
N PRO A 124 3.14 2.19 5.20
CA PRO A 124 2.74 0.81 5.42
C PRO A 124 2.34 0.17 4.09
N MET A 125 2.84 -1.01 3.78
CA MET A 125 2.34 -1.82 2.68
C MET A 125 1.09 -2.58 3.14
N TYR A 126 0.02 -1.82 3.37
CA TYR A 126 -1.25 -2.31 3.89
C TYR A 126 -2.42 -1.45 3.40
N ALA A 127 -3.52 -2.08 3.02
CA ALA A 127 -4.73 -1.40 2.56
C ALA A 127 -5.57 -0.91 3.75
N ILE A 128 -5.44 0.34 4.13
CA ILE A 128 -6.20 0.94 5.23
C ILE A 128 -7.62 1.28 4.74
N SER A 129 -8.57 0.38 4.98
CA SER A 129 -9.95 0.47 4.50
C SER A 129 -10.92 1.11 5.51
N SER A 130 -10.69 0.94 6.81
CA SER A 130 -11.56 1.39 7.90
C SER A 130 -10.82 2.31 8.88
N LYS A 131 -11.51 3.34 9.39
CA LYS A 131 -11.00 4.20 10.48
C LYS A 131 -10.83 3.42 11.79
N TYR A 132 -11.80 2.57 12.12
CA TYR A 132 -11.96 1.99 13.46
C TYR A 132 -11.49 0.55 13.56
N GLU A 133 -11.22 -0.13 12.43
CA GLU A 133 -10.89 -1.57 12.44
C GLU A 133 -9.47 -1.85 11.93
N SER A 134 -8.95 -1.07 10.95
CA SER A 134 -7.68 -1.37 10.28
C SER A 134 -6.49 -1.47 11.24
N TYR A 135 -6.52 -0.78 12.38
CA TYR A 135 -5.43 -0.83 13.37
C TYR A 135 -5.21 -2.24 13.96
N LYS A 136 -6.22 -3.11 13.93
CA LYS A 136 -6.14 -4.48 14.46
C LYS A 136 -5.25 -5.40 13.62
N GLU A 137 -5.04 -5.03 12.36
CA GLU A 137 -4.33 -5.86 11.36
C GLU A 137 -3.00 -5.25 10.92
N VAL A 138 -2.65 -4.05 11.39
CA VAL A 138 -1.37 -3.38 11.05
C VAL A 138 -0.15 -4.19 11.47
N ASP A 139 -0.28 -5.08 12.46
CA ASP A 139 0.79 -6.00 12.90
C ASP A 139 1.41 -6.81 11.77
N ASN A 140 0.65 -7.09 10.71
CA ASN A 140 1.09 -7.87 9.57
C ASN A 140 1.66 -7.00 8.45
N SER A 141 1.67 -5.66 8.62
CA SER A 141 2.18 -4.77 7.58
C SER A 141 3.69 -4.68 7.58
N PHE A 142 4.23 -4.55 6.37
CA PHE A 142 5.60 -4.24 6.12
C PHE A 142 5.74 -2.72 5.90
N PHE A 143 6.69 -2.08 6.56
CA PHE A 143 6.90 -0.65 6.42
C PHE A 143 8.11 -0.34 5.54
N THR A 144 8.04 0.76 4.82
CA THR A 144 9.21 1.36 4.17
C THR A 144 9.48 2.74 4.72
N VAL A 145 10.75 3.05 4.90
CA VAL A 145 11.24 4.36 5.31
C VAL A 145 12.13 4.92 4.20
N GLU A 146 11.85 6.13 3.79
CA GLU A 146 12.65 6.92 2.85
C GLU A 146 12.83 8.32 3.43
N GLY A 147 14.00 8.94 3.26
CA GLY A 147 14.30 10.29 3.72
C GLY A 147 15.73 10.46 4.25
N ASP A 148 15.92 11.37 5.19
CA ASP A 148 17.21 11.72 5.77
C ASP A 148 17.87 10.51 6.48
N ASP A 149 19.16 10.29 6.23
CA ASP A 149 19.90 9.15 6.79
C ASP A 149 20.03 9.21 8.33
N ARG A 150 19.92 10.41 8.92
CA ARG A 150 20.21 10.65 10.35
C ARG A 150 19.35 9.85 11.31
N TYR A 151 18.06 9.72 11.03
CA TYR A 151 17.12 9.00 11.90
C TYR A 151 16.46 7.80 11.23
N ALA A 152 16.79 7.49 9.98
CA ALA A 152 16.17 6.38 9.25
C ALA A 152 16.28 5.04 9.99
N ASP A 153 17.47 4.70 10.49
CA ASP A 153 17.70 3.47 11.27
C ASP A 153 16.92 3.48 12.59
N ARG A 154 16.86 4.62 13.28
CA ARG A 154 16.08 4.75 14.51
C ARG A 154 14.58 4.59 14.26
N ILE A 155 14.08 5.15 13.16
CA ILE A 155 12.67 5.00 12.76
C ILE A 155 12.36 3.53 12.47
N CYS A 156 13.22 2.84 11.70
CA CYS A 156 13.07 1.41 11.46
C CYS A 156 13.08 0.61 12.77
N SER A 157 14.01 0.86 13.68
CA SER A 157 14.07 0.19 14.99
C SER A 157 12.79 0.41 15.82
N VAL A 158 12.21 1.61 15.77
CA VAL A 158 10.93 1.90 16.44
C VAL A 158 9.81 1.06 15.84
N ILE A 159 9.71 1.00 14.51
CA ILE A 159 8.71 0.20 13.79
C ILE A 159 8.86 -1.30 14.13
N GLU A 160 10.09 -1.80 14.15
CA GLU A 160 10.40 -3.20 14.50
C GLU A 160 10.03 -3.52 15.95
N THR A 161 10.22 -2.58 16.86
CA THR A 161 9.82 -2.74 18.28
C THR A 161 8.30 -2.81 18.44
N LEU A 162 7.53 -2.20 17.52
CA LEU A 162 6.06 -2.35 17.47
C LEU A 162 5.63 -3.71 16.92
N GLY A 163 6.55 -4.53 16.41
CA GLY A 163 6.30 -5.88 15.88
C GLY A 163 6.24 -5.95 14.36
N ASN A 164 6.41 -4.83 13.65
CA ASN A 164 6.39 -4.79 12.19
C ASN A 164 7.79 -5.02 11.60
N ARG A 165 7.85 -5.38 10.33
CA ARG A 165 9.09 -5.35 9.55
C ARG A 165 9.26 -3.99 8.89
N CYS A 166 10.52 -3.54 8.78
CA CYS A 166 10.86 -2.27 8.17
C CYS A 166 12.07 -2.41 7.23
N VAL A 167 12.04 -1.68 6.12
CA VAL A 167 13.19 -1.56 5.21
C VAL A 167 13.34 -0.11 4.75
N LYS A 168 14.58 0.34 4.62
CA LYS A 168 14.88 1.62 3.98
C LYS A 168 14.87 1.45 2.47
N ILE A 169 14.24 2.41 1.77
CA ILE A 169 14.26 2.48 0.31
C ILE A 169 14.77 3.83 -0.16
N SER A 170 15.33 3.85 -1.37
CA SER A 170 15.76 5.11 -2.00
C SER A 170 14.55 5.86 -2.56
N GLY A 171 14.58 7.20 -2.51
CA GLY A 171 13.55 8.05 -3.12
C GLY A 171 13.32 7.74 -4.60
N LYS A 172 14.38 7.42 -5.37
CA LYS A 172 14.27 7.01 -6.79
C LYS A 172 13.47 5.73 -7.01
N ASP A 173 13.35 4.88 -6.00
CA ASP A 173 12.64 3.60 -6.09
C ASP A 173 11.18 3.68 -5.59
N LYS A 174 10.77 4.80 -4.97
CA LYS A 174 9.44 4.99 -4.37
C LYS A 174 8.29 4.70 -5.35
N VAL A 175 8.35 5.24 -6.56
CA VAL A 175 7.30 5.04 -7.56
C VAL A 175 7.20 3.58 -7.98
N LYS A 176 8.34 2.91 -8.23
CA LYS A 176 8.38 1.48 -8.55
C LYS A 176 7.84 0.63 -7.40
N TYR A 177 8.27 0.94 -6.18
CA TYR A 177 7.77 0.29 -4.97
C TYR A 177 6.25 0.42 -4.84
N HIS A 178 5.72 1.65 -4.99
CA HIS A 178 4.27 1.87 -4.90
C HIS A 178 3.52 1.16 -6.03
N SER A 179 4.08 1.13 -7.24
CA SER A 179 3.51 0.36 -8.35
C SER A 179 3.38 -1.13 -8.00
N ALA A 180 4.37 -1.71 -7.33
CA ALA A 180 4.28 -3.09 -6.86
C ALA A 180 3.11 -3.32 -5.89
N ALA A 181 2.87 -2.38 -4.95
CA ALA A 181 1.71 -2.43 -4.07
C ALA A 181 0.39 -2.32 -4.85
N VAL A 182 0.31 -1.43 -5.86
CA VAL A 182 -0.86 -1.28 -6.73
C VAL A 182 -1.14 -2.57 -7.52
N PHE A 183 -0.10 -3.25 -8.03
CA PHE A 183 -0.26 -4.55 -8.70
C PHE A 183 -0.89 -5.60 -7.78
N ALA A 184 -0.51 -5.62 -6.50
CA ALA A 184 -1.01 -6.61 -5.55
C ALA A 184 -2.35 -6.22 -4.89
N SER A 185 -2.89 -5.05 -5.17
CA SER A 185 -4.12 -4.54 -4.55
C SER A 185 -5.13 -4.01 -5.58
N ASN A 186 -4.98 -2.76 -6.02
CA ASN A 186 -5.96 -2.09 -6.87
C ASN A 186 -6.16 -2.80 -8.22
N LEU A 187 -5.08 -3.27 -8.87
CA LEU A 187 -5.18 -3.96 -10.16
C LEU A 187 -5.87 -5.32 -10.02
N VAL A 188 -5.70 -6.00 -8.90
CA VAL A 188 -6.45 -7.24 -8.59
C VAL A 188 -7.95 -6.96 -8.54
N THR A 189 -8.38 -5.85 -7.94
CA THR A 189 -9.79 -5.45 -7.92
C THR A 189 -10.32 -5.21 -9.34
N GLY A 190 -9.52 -4.60 -10.22
CA GLY A 190 -9.85 -4.43 -11.63
C GLY A 190 -10.04 -5.78 -12.36
N LEU A 191 -9.13 -6.74 -12.14
CA LEU A 191 -9.25 -8.09 -12.72
C LEU A 191 -10.49 -8.83 -12.23
N LEU A 192 -10.85 -8.68 -10.96
CA LEU A 192 -12.08 -9.25 -10.40
C LEU A 192 -13.33 -8.65 -11.07
N ALA A 193 -13.38 -7.32 -11.24
CA ALA A 193 -14.48 -6.65 -11.90
C ALA A 193 -14.62 -7.12 -13.37
N THR A 194 -13.51 -7.26 -14.09
CA THR A 194 -13.51 -7.82 -15.46
C THR A 194 -14.04 -9.26 -15.47
N SER A 195 -13.61 -10.09 -14.52
CA SER A 195 -14.07 -11.48 -14.41
C SER A 195 -15.58 -11.58 -14.16
N GLN A 196 -16.11 -10.72 -13.29
CA GLN A 196 -17.56 -10.66 -13.02
C GLN A 196 -18.35 -10.20 -14.25
N GLU A 197 -17.85 -9.22 -14.99
CA GLU A 197 -18.51 -8.76 -16.21
C GLU A 197 -18.53 -9.84 -17.28
N LEU A 198 -17.47 -10.60 -17.48
CA LEU A 198 -17.45 -11.75 -18.39
C LEU A 198 -18.47 -12.82 -18.00
N LEU A 199 -18.66 -13.09 -16.70
CA LEU A 199 -19.72 -14.01 -16.26
C LEU A 199 -21.11 -13.43 -16.52
N ARG A 200 -21.32 -12.13 -16.36
CA ARG A 200 -22.59 -11.47 -16.71
C ARG A 200 -22.92 -11.60 -18.20
N GLN A 201 -21.92 -11.45 -19.07
CA GLN A 201 -22.05 -11.70 -20.51
C GLN A 201 -22.44 -13.16 -20.82
N CYS A 202 -22.10 -14.10 -19.93
CA CYS A 202 -22.53 -15.50 -20.00
C CYS A 202 -23.93 -15.75 -19.39
N GLY A 203 -24.65 -14.71 -18.93
CA GLY A 203 -26.01 -14.82 -18.40
C GLY A 203 -26.13 -14.94 -16.88
N PHE A 204 -25.03 -14.80 -16.14
CA PHE A 204 -25.08 -14.73 -14.68
C PHE A 204 -25.64 -13.38 -14.21
N SER A 205 -26.42 -13.38 -13.15
CA SER A 205 -26.75 -12.17 -12.41
C SER A 205 -25.50 -11.61 -11.70
N GLU A 206 -25.54 -10.36 -11.24
CA GLU A 206 -24.44 -9.75 -10.49
C GLU A 206 -24.09 -10.54 -9.23
N GLU A 207 -25.11 -11.00 -8.48
CA GLU A 207 -24.95 -11.80 -7.30
C GLU A 207 -24.34 -13.18 -7.59
N GLU A 208 -24.84 -13.86 -8.63
CA GLU A 208 -24.29 -15.15 -9.06
C GLU A 208 -22.85 -15.06 -9.53
N ALA A 209 -22.50 -14.01 -10.28
CA ALA A 209 -21.13 -13.75 -10.73
C ALA A 209 -20.18 -13.54 -9.55
N GLN A 210 -20.60 -12.75 -8.55
CA GLN A 210 -19.87 -12.55 -7.30
C GLN A 210 -19.68 -13.88 -6.55
N MET A 211 -20.74 -14.63 -6.36
CA MET A 211 -20.70 -15.92 -5.65
C MET A 211 -19.81 -16.94 -6.35
N ALA A 212 -19.84 -17.01 -7.67
CA ALA A 212 -19.08 -17.98 -8.45
C ALA A 212 -17.57 -17.68 -8.45
N ILE A 213 -17.15 -16.40 -8.52
CA ILE A 213 -15.74 -16.03 -8.66
C ILE A 213 -14.98 -16.02 -7.32
N MET A 214 -15.64 -15.71 -6.21
CA MET A 214 -14.98 -15.54 -4.91
C MET A 214 -14.22 -16.77 -4.41
N PRO A 215 -14.76 -17.99 -4.43
CA PRO A 215 -14.02 -19.17 -3.99
C PRO A 215 -12.77 -19.42 -4.85
N LEU A 216 -12.84 -19.19 -6.16
CA LEU A 216 -11.70 -19.33 -7.07
C LEU A 216 -10.62 -18.30 -6.75
N PHE A 217 -11.01 -17.04 -6.58
CA PHE A 217 -10.08 -15.96 -6.26
C PHE A 217 -9.38 -16.17 -4.91
N LEU A 218 -10.17 -16.41 -3.84
CA LEU A 218 -9.62 -16.61 -2.50
C LEU A 218 -8.69 -17.83 -2.44
N GLY A 219 -9.11 -18.95 -3.02
CA GLY A 219 -8.27 -20.15 -3.05
C GLY A 219 -6.95 -19.96 -3.80
N ASN A 220 -6.94 -19.21 -4.91
CA ASN A 220 -5.69 -18.85 -5.60
C ASN A 220 -4.83 -17.88 -4.78
N ALA A 221 -5.43 -16.88 -4.13
CA ALA A 221 -4.72 -15.92 -3.29
C ALA A 221 -4.05 -16.62 -2.10
N GLU A 222 -4.77 -17.49 -1.41
CA GLU A 222 -4.25 -18.31 -0.29
C GLU A 222 -3.11 -19.22 -0.73
N ASN A 223 -3.26 -19.91 -1.87
CA ASN A 223 -2.20 -20.77 -2.42
C ASN A 223 -0.96 -19.93 -2.77
N ALA A 224 -1.13 -18.78 -3.42
CA ALA A 224 -0.02 -17.90 -3.78
C ALA A 224 0.68 -17.35 -2.53
N ALA A 225 -0.06 -17.01 -1.49
CA ALA A 225 0.49 -16.56 -0.20
C ALA A 225 1.29 -17.66 0.51
N ALA A 226 0.79 -18.91 0.45
CA ALA A 226 1.41 -20.05 1.15
C ALA A 226 2.63 -20.63 0.42
N LYS A 227 2.59 -20.71 -0.92
CA LYS A 227 3.58 -21.45 -1.73
C LYS A 227 4.41 -20.56 -2.66
N GLY A 228 4.02 -19.29 -2.79
CA GLY A 228 4.58 -18.37 -3.78
C GLY A 228 3.97 -18.54 -5.17
N PRO A 229 4.22 -17.56 -6.09
CA PRO A 229 3.57 -17.51 -7.40
C PRO A 229 3.90 -18.73 -8.30
N ALA A 230 5.16 -19.22 -8.30
CA ALA A 230 5.56 -20.29 -9.19
C ALA A 230 4.85 -21.61 -8.86
N ASP A 231 4.87 -22.02 -7.58
CA ASP A 231 4.32 -23.32 -7.17
C ASP A 231 2.79 -23.31 -7.15
N SER A 232 2.15 -22.14 -6.99
CA SER A 232 0.69 -22.00 -7.04
C SER A 232 0.12 -21.84 -8.45
N LEU A 233 0.94 -21.45 -9.45
CA LEU A 233 0.45 -21.23 -10.81
C LEU A 233 -0.09 -22.52 -11.43
N THR A 234 -1.29 -22.41 -12.01
CA THR A 234 -1.97 -23.46 -12.78
C THR A 234 -2.60 -22.83 -14.04
N GLY A 235 -3.16 -23.65 -14.91
CA GLY A 235 -3.96 -23.18 -16.05
C GLY A 235 -3.24 -23.26 -17.39
N SER A 236 -3.84 -22.65 -18.42
CA SER A 236 -3.42 -22.78 -19.82
C SER A 236 -2.02 -22.21 -20.07
N VAL A 237 -1.67 -21.07 -19.49
CA VAL A 237 -0.32 -20.49 -19.63
C VAL A 237 0.72 -21.39 -18.97
N GLU A 238 0.47 -21.87 -17.76
CA GLU A 238 1.38 -22.77 -17.03
C GLU A 238 1.67 -24.04 -17.82
N ARG A 239 0.61 -24.64 -18.44
CA ARG A 239 0.75 -25.87 -19.24
C ARG A 239 1.25 -25.64 -20.67
N CYS A 240 1.41 -24.36 -21.10
CA CYS A 240 1.68 -23.98 -22.50
C CYS A 240 0.57 -24.48 -23.47
N ASP A 241 -0.70 -24.37 -23.04
CA ASP A 241 -1.86 -24.79 -23.83
C ASP A 241 -2.29 -23.68 -24.79
N ILE A 242 -1.58 -23.63 -25.92
CA ILE A 242 -1.71 -22.62 -26.95
C ILE A 242 -3.14 -22.54 -27.50
N GLU A 243 -3.76 -23.70 -27.73
CA GLU A 243 -5.10 -23.74 -28.34
C GLU A 243 -6.17 -23.16 -27.40
N THR A 244 -6.06 -23.38 -26.10
CA THR A 244 -6.95 -22.76 -25.11
C THR A 244 -6.71 -21.26 -25.03
N VAL A 245 -5.46 -20.80 -25.06
CA VAL A 245 -5.14 -19.36 -25.06
C VAL A 245 -5.72 -18.66 -26.30
N LYS A 246 -5.56 -19.25 -27.50
CA LYS A 246 -6.17 -18.71 -28.74
C LYS A 246 -7.69 -18.59 -28.64
N LYS A 247 -8.37 -19.63 -28.10
CA LYS A 247 -9.83 -19.60 -27.90
C LYS A 247 -10.27 -18.47 -26.96
N HIS A 248 -9.53 -18.24 -25.89
CA HIS A 248 -9.80 -17.13 -24.98
C HIS A 248 -9.64 -15.78 -25.72
N MET A 249 -8.52 -15.59 -26.43
CA MET A 249 -8.26 -14.35 -27.17
C MET A 249 -9.28 -14.09 -28.28
N ALA A 250 -9.85 -15.13 -28.89
CA ALA A 250 -10.82 -15.00 -29.98
C ALA A 250 -12.19 -14.47 -29.50
N VAL A 251 -12.53 -14.61 -28.23
CA VAL A 251 -13.83 -14.15 -27.67
C VAL A 251 -13.71 -12.87 -26.87
N LEU A 252 -12.50 -12.43 -26.54
CA LEU A 252 -12.25 -11.18 -25.81
C LEU A 252 -11.99 -10.03 -26.78
N SER A 253 -12.30 -8.82 -26.36
CA SER A 253 -12.08 -7.61 -27.17
C SER A 253 -11.68 -6.41 -26.30
N GLY A 254 -11.21 -5.33 -26.93
CA GLY A 254 -10.89 -4.07 -26.24
C GLY A 254 -9.99 -4.27 -25.02
N ASP A 255 -10.36 -3.68 -23.90
CA ASP A 255 -9.59 -3.70 -22.65
C ASP A 255 -9.49 -5.09 -22.04
N GLU A 256 -10.50 -5.95 -22.22
CA GLU A 256 -10.49 -7.33 -21.74
C GLU A 256 -9.38 -8.14 -22.40
N LEU A 257 -9.26 -8.04 -23.74
CA LEU A 257 -8.20 -8.72 -24.49
C LEU A 257 -6.81 -8.17 -24.13
N GLN A 258 -6.67 -6.86 -24.01
CA GLN A 258 -5.41 -6.22 -23.61
C GLN A 258 -4.97 -6.67 -22.20
N ALA A 259 -5.88 -6.65 -21.24
CA ALA A 259 -5.60 -7.13 -19.87
C ALA A 259 -5.22 -8.61 -19.86
N TYR A 260 -5.99 -9.45 -20.59
CA TYR A 260 -5.71 -10.89 -20.69
C TYR A 260 -4.33 -11.17 -21.26
N THR A 261 -3.97 -10.56 -22.38
CA THR A 261 -2.67 -10.78 -23.05
C THR A 261 -1.51 -10.26 -22.21
N ALA A 262 -1.62 -9.04 -21.64
CA ALA A 262 -0.58 -8.43 -20.82
C ALA A 262 -0.31 -9.23 -19.53
N VAL A 263 -1.38 -9.63 -18.82
CA VAL A 263 -1.22 -10.44 -17.59
C VAL A 263 -0.74 -11.86 -17.90
N SER A 264 -1.25 -12.49 -18.96
CA SER A 264 -0.76 -13.80 -19.42
C SER A 264 0.72 -13.75 -19.78
N ARG A 265 1.17 -12.66 -20.40
CA ARG A 265 2.60 -12.44 -20.70
C ARG A 265 3.44 -12.35 -19.41
N CYS A 266 2.92 -11.73 -18.35
CA CYS A 266 3.59 -11.71 -17.04
C CYS A 266 3.65 -13.10 -16.37
N LEU A 267 2.72 -14.00 -16.69
CA LEU A 267 2.74 -15.38 -16.15
C LEU A 267 3.81 -16.26 -16.81
N VAL A 268 4.26 -15.96 -18.03
CA VAL A 268 5.25 -16.81 -18.75
C VAL A 268 6.55 -16.99 -17.95
N PRO A 269 7.23 -15.96 -17.44
CA PRO A 269 8.44 -16.16 -16.64
C PRO A 269 8.18 -16.92 -15.33
N VAL A 270 6.96 -16.84 -14.78
CA VAL A 270 6.56 -17.62 -13.61
C VAL A 270 6.41 -19.10 -13.98
N ALA A 271 5.79 -19.38 -15.12
CA ALA A 271 5.64 -20.73 -15.66
C ALA A 271 6.99 -21.36 -16.03
N GLN A 272 7.91 -20.59 -16.64
CA GLN A 272 9.28 -21.01 -16.95
C GLN A 272 10.07 -21.37 -15.69
N LYS A 273 9.88 -20.62 -14.59
CA LYS A 273 10.51 -20.93 -13.30
C LYS A 273 10.01 -22.28 -12.76
N LYS A 274 8.72 -22.60 -12.95
CA LYS A 274 8.12 -23.87 -12.52
C LYS A 274 8.52 -25.04 -13.42
N HIS A 275 8.67 -24.80 -14.73
CA HIS A 275 8.99 -25.79 -15.76
C HIS A 275 10.17 -25.30 -16.63
N PRO A 276 11.43 -25.39 -16.15
CA PRO A 276 12.59 -24.83 -16.83
C PRO A 276 12.88 -25.47 -18.21
N ASP A 277 12.46 -26.68 -18.39
CA ASP A 277 12.71 -27.47 -19.63
C ASP A 277 11.59 -27.28 -20.68
N ARG A 278 10.54 -26.51 -20.39
CA ARG A 278 9.42 -26.29 -21.30
C ARG A 278 9.65 -25.05 -22.16
N ASP A 279 9.47 -25.22 -23.48
CA ASP A 279 9.49 -24.09 -24.41
C ASP A 279 8.16 -23.31 -24.39
N TYR A 280 8.24 -21.99 -24.29
CA TYR A 280 7.12 -21.05 -24.29
C TYR A 280 7.18 -20.06 -25.46
N GLU A 281 8.11 -20.22 -26.41
CA GLU A 281 8.33 -19.22 -27.47
C GLU A 281 7.09 -18.99 -28.32
N ASP A 282 6.42 -20.06 -28.78
CA ASP A 282 5.20 -19.97 -29.57
C ASP A 282 4.06 -19.26 -28.79
N LEU A 283 3.95 -19.52 -27.49
CA LEU A 283 2.97 -18.87 -26.63
C LEU A 283 3.26 -17.37 -26.50
N ILE A 284 4.52 -17.01 -26.36
CA ILE A 284 4.98 -15.62 -26.32
C ILE A 284 4.60 -14.88 -27.59
N GLN A 285 4.88 -15.47 -28.76
CA GLN A 285 4.56 -14.85 -30.06
C GLN A 285 3.07 -14.60 -30.22
N ILE A 286 2.23 -15.52 -29.77
CA ILE A 286 0.77 -15.36 -29.82
C ILE A 286 0.31 -14.25 -28.88
N LEU A 287 0.80 -14.20 -27.65
CA LEU A 287 0.45 -13.17 -26.69
C LEU A 287 0.92 -11.76 -27.12
N ASP A 288 2.05 -11.69 -27.84
CA ASP A 288 2.58 -10.43 -28.38
C ASP A 288 1.89 -10.01 -29.69
N GLY A 289 0.92 -10.80 -30.19
CA GLY A 289 0.16 -10.50 -31.42
C GLY A 289 0.95 -10.69 -32.71
N ILE A 290 2.11 -11.41 -32.65
CA ILE A 290 3.00 -11.64 -33.81
C ILE A 290 2.54 -12.85 -34.64
N GLY A 291 1.70 -13.72 -34.06
CA GLY A 291 1.09 -14.84 -34.77
C GLY A 291 -0.25 -14.44 -35.40
N GLU A 292 -0.42 -14.62 -36.72
CA GLU A 292 -1.74 -14.50 -37.36
C GLU A 292 -2.72 -15.42 -36.60
N LEU A 293 -3.80 -14.84 -36.09
CA LEU A 293 -5.00 -15.58 -35.66
C LEU A 293 -5.63 -16.24 -36.90
N LYS A 294 -5.01 -17.30 -37.41
CA LYS A 294 -5.68 -18.18 -38.38
C LYS A 294 -6.66 -19.02 -37.59
N LEU A 295 -7.94 -18.57 -37.62
CA LEU A 295 -9.07 -19.39 -37.21
C LEU A 295 -9.25 -20.57 -38.19
#